data_385d05921d5d98abd266a0790c15e839
#
_entry.id   385d05921d5d98abd266a0790c15e839
#
_cell.length_a   1.000
_cell.length_b   1.000
_cell.length_c   1.000
_cell.angle_alpha   90.00
_cell.angle_beta   90.00
_cell.angle_gamma   90.00
#
_symmetry.space_group_name_H-M   'P 1'
#
loop_
_entity.id
_entity.type
_entity.pdbx_description
1 polymer ?
#
loop_
_entity_poly.entity_id
_entity_poly.type
_entity_poly.pdbx_seq_one_letter_code
_entity_poly.pdbx_strand_id
1 'polypeptide(L)'
;MLSCSLLFSDPFFLLNTLHYSLIFRFVKQFFKKYYVFSLKIVKIYFLTQKTRIFIIEEKAQNQKASYNEDSFAMLDDVLDWCETYQVYAVVDFHAATAGQSGIPCDDGMDNGQHLYDDEESMERMFLLMEEFMRRYKDRWIIGAYDCINEPISMTPRREELTPKLVYFYEEMIRRCRKIDQKHLFLLNGTQFSSLTYFFDHEFDPEYHNWGISLHAYEMVVPEVASLASVLRTCREQKICLWMGETGGRNEHAWQTTMYEILAEYHAGYNLWCWKTVEGAGCASILNFNVPDEWHLITDYAINGAAKPSYEHAQAIWDSYLECLAVDKCKENTQYHPYLLREGNFEIPAIGYNALPMDSHRGLSDLPNAAGYRLYDRFELVYEKGYHPEPAGFAAPGPIKHPRDHVQLQLGAGEYASYTIREKETYTVSVTYCADKEVKVQVAIQGETLFEGVMPPAGEKVTSDVHPYFAYETAPNTLERFTLGTVTGEGILKIEVLDGCARFGQIVIRKSGK
;
A
#
# COMPACT_ATOMS: atom_id res chain seq x y z
N MET A 1 6.90 -4.86 9.29
CA MET A 1 5.61 -4.93 9.99
C MET A 1 4.50 -4.55 9.03
N LEU A 2 3.55 -5.43 8.83
CA LEU A 2 2.40 -5.21 7.96
C LEU A 2 1.39 -4.33 8.67
N SER A 3 0.83 -3.33 7.99
CA SER A 3 -0.28 -2.52 8.50
C SER A 3 -1.42 -2.44 7.50
N CYS A 4 -2.59 -2.09 7.96
CA CYS A 4 -3.80 -1.97 7.16
C CYS A 4 -4.49 -0.63 7.45
N SER A 5 -4.92 0.06 6.40
CA SER A 5 -5.62 1.34 6.53
C SER A 5 -7.08 1.15 6.88
N LEU A 6 -7.52 1.79 7.95
CA LEU A 6 -8.93 1.96 8.28
C LEU A 6 -9.37 3.37 7.88
N LEU A 7 -10.20 3.47 6.86
CA LEU A 7 -10.76 4.73 6.39
C LEU A 7 -12.03 5.06 7.19
N PHE A 8 -12.00 6.20 7.85
CA PHE A 8 -13.18 6.91 8.31
C PHE A 8 -13.51 8.08 7.35
N SER A 9 -13.16 7.93 6.08
CA SER A 9 -13.21 8.97 5.06
C SER A 9 -14.25 8.69 3.99
N ASP A 10 -15.53 8.73 4.34
CA ASP A 10 -16.55 8.95 3.33
C ASP A 10 -16.97 10.43 3.40
N PRO A 11 -16.86 11.23 2.32
CA PRO A 11 -17.21 12.65 2.32
C PRO A 11 -18.68 12.94 2.67
N PHE A 12 -19.50 11.91 2.81
CA PHE A 12 -20.92 11.99 3.12
C PHE A 12 -21.30 11.56 4.54
N PHE A 13 -20.36 11.33 5.43
CA PHE A 13 -20.60 10.93 6.83
C PHE A 13 -21.18 12.06 7.69
N LEU A 14 -22.17 12.77 7.18
CA LEU A 14 -22.77 13.95 7.81
C LEU A 14 -24.16 13.69 8.38
N LEU A 15 -24.47 12.51 8.93
CA LEU A 15 -25.78 12.31 9.54
C LEU A 15 -25.77 11.35 10.74
N ASN A 16 -26.03 11.97 11.89
CA ASN A 16 -26.58 11.41 13.14
C ASN A 16 -25.88 10.27 13.91
N THR A 17 -25.89 10.43 15.22
CA THR A 17 -25.45 9.53 16.30
C THR A 17 -25.83 8.04 16.18
N LEU A 18 -26.80 7.70 15.37
CA LEU A 18 -27.22 6.31 15.10
C LEU A 18 -26.18 5.50 14.29
N HIS A 19 -25.34 6.16 13.51
CA HIS A 19 -24.35 5.50 12.64
C HIS A 19 -23.09 5.05 13.38
N TYR A 20 -22.78 5.65 14.52
CA TYR A 20 -21.64 5.24 15.36
C TYR A 20 -21.73 3.75 15.77
N SER A 21 -22.90 3.25 16.08
CA SER A 21 -23.05 1.85 16.52
C SER A 21 -22.73 0.81 15.44
N LEU A 22 -22.89 1.16 14.16
CA LEU A 22 -22.59 0.27 13.03
C LEU A 22 -21.09 0.25 12.72
N ILE A 23 -20.44 1.41 12.73
CA ILE A 23 -18.99 1.52 12.60
C ILE A 23 -18.32 0.80 13.77
N PHE A 24 -18.81 0.97 14.97
CA PHE A 24 -18.36 0.29 16.19
C PHE A 24 -18.43 -1.23 16.07
N ARG A 25 -19.54 -1.80 15.65
CA ARG A 25 -19.67 -3.24 15.42
C ARG A 25 -18.69 -3.73 14.38
N PHE A 26 -18.47 -2.92 13.36
CA PHE A 26 -17.63 -3.21 12.23
C PHE A 26 -16.14 -3.29 12.63
N VAL A 27 -15.57 -2.27 13.28
CA VAL A 27 -14.17 -2.25 13.71
C VAL A 27 -13.91 -3.34 14.76
N LYS A 28 -14.83 -3.56 15.69
CA LYS A 28 -14.75 -4.63 16.67
C LYS A 28 -14.76 -6.03 16.04
N GLN A 29 -15.58 -6.24 14.99
CA GLN A 29 -15.58 -7.49 14.23
C GLN A 29 -14.29 -7.68 13.43
N PHE A 30 -13.74 -6.61 12.86
CA PHE A 30 -12.47 -6.64 12.17
C PHE A 30 -11.35 -7.15 13.07
N PHE A 31 -11.11 -6.52 14.22
CA PHE A 31 -10.08 -6.95 15.16
C PHE A 31 -10.30 -8.39 15.64
N LYS A 32 -11.54 -8.80 15.87
CA LYS A 32 -11.85 -10.18 16.28
C LYS A 32 -11.56 -11.21 15.19
N LYS A 33 -11.82 -10.89 13.91
CA LYS A 33 -11.66 -11.82 12.78
C LYS A 33 -10.22 -11.93 12.30
N TYR A 34 -9.47 -10.81 12.30
CA TYR A 34 -8.15 -10.71 11.68
C TYR A 34 -6.98 -10.68 12.66
N TYR A 35 -7.24 -10.86 13.95
CA TYR A 35 -6.20 -10.96 14.97
C TYR A 35 -5.17 -12.09 14.73
N VAL A 36 -5.57 -13.14 14.02
CA VAL A 36 -4.73 -14.32 13.73
C VAL A 36 -3.66 -13.99 12.67
N PHE A 37 -3.85 -12.93 11.88
CA PHE A 37 -2.88 -12.50 10.88
C PHE A 37 -1.93 -11.48 11.50
N SER A 38 -0.64 -11.60 11.23
CA SER A 38 0.48 -10.79 11.76
C SER A 38 0.38 -9.27 11.57
N LEU A 39 -0.83 -8.73 11.43
CA LEU A 39 -1.11 -7.30 11.35
C LEU A 39 -0.93 -6.67 12.72
N LYS A 40 0.20 -6.00 12.95
CA LYS A 40 0.52 -5.36 14.24
C LYS A 40 0.31 -3.85 14.24
N ILE A 41 -0.04 -3.25 13.10
CA ILE A 41 -0.20 -1.80 12.97
C ILE A 41 -1.45 -1.49 12.14
N VAL A 42 -2.24 -0.55 12.62
CA VAL A 42 -3.40 0.03 11.91
C VAL A 42 -3.16 1.51 11.73
N LYS A 43 -3.31 2.00 10.49
CA LYS A 43 -3.32 3.44 10.20
C LYS A 43 -4.76 3.94 10.29
N ILE A 44 -4.98 4.96 11.10
CA ILE A 44 -6.28 5.56 11.36
C ILE A 44 -6.28 6.96 10.74
N TYR A 45 -7.20 7.19 9.81
CA TYR A 45 -7.30 8.44 9.07
C TYR A 45 -8.28 9.40 9.74
N PHE A 46 -7.84 10.62 9.96
CA PHE A 46 -8.67 11.71 10.46
C PHE A 46 -8.84 12.80 9.41
N LEU A 47 -10.09 13.09 9.07
CA LEU A 47 -10.48 14.21 8.24
C LEU A 47 -10.86 15.38 9.14
N THR A 48 -10.12 16.48 9.10
CA THR A 48 -10.24 17.55 10.07
C THR A 48 -11.53 18.37 10.00
N GLN A 49 -12.15 18.53 8.82
CA GLN A 49 -13.42 19.26 8.68
C GLN A 49 -14.61 18.37 8.32
N LYS A 50 -14.43 17.41 7.44
CA LYS A 50 -15.55 16.56 6.99
C LYS A 50 -16.11 15.66 8.09
N THR A 51 -15.32 15.32 9.09
CA THR A 51 -15.76 14.58 10.29
C THR A 51 -16.14 15.52 11.45
N ARG A 52 -16.11 16.85 11.25
CA ARG A 52 -16.39 17.84 12.29
C ARG A 52 -15.59 17.64 13.59
N ILE A 53 -14.36 17.13 13.52
CA ILE A 53 -13.45 17.12 14.67
C ILE A 53 -13.11 18.55 15.09
N PHE A 54 -13.24 19.49 14.15
CA PHE A 54 -13.15 20.93 14.40
C PHE A 54 -14.45 21.62 14.06
N ILE A 55 -15.13 22.12 15.08
CA ILE A 55 -15.89 23.34 15.00
C ILE A 55 -15.12 24.34 15.85
N ILE A 56 -14.30 25.14 15.20
CA ILE A 56 -14.02 26.45 15.76
C ILE A 56 -15.27 27.25 15.40
N GLU A 57 -16.21 27.36 16.32
CA GLU A 57 -17.24 28.37 16.19
C GLU A 57 -16.54 29.73 16.13
N GLU A 58 -16.79 30.48 15.06
CA GLU A 58 -16.43 31.89 14.97
C GLU A 58 -17.10 32.66 16.13
N LYS A 59 -16.44 32.74 17.24
CA LYS A 59 -16.75 33.68 18.29
C LYS A 59 -15.49 34.41 18.63
N ALA A 60 -15.51 35.70 18.25
CA ALA A 60 -14.69 36.82 18.72
C ALA A 60 -13.30 36.49 19.31
N GLN A 61 -12.32 37.12 18.77
CA GLN A 61 -10.89 37.38 19.08
C GLN A 61 -10.26 36.88 20.41
N ASN A 62 -10.95 36.13 21.26
CA ASN A 62 -10.45 35.66 22.56
C ASN A 62 -11.00 34.31 23.02
N GLN A 63 -11.52 33.43 22.12
CA GLN A 63 -12.05 32.15 22.54
C GLN A 63 -11.10 30.98 22.18
N LYS A 64 -10.88 30.12 23.19
CA LYS A 64 -10.24 28.81 23.07
C LYS A 64 -10.88 27.99 21.94
N ALA A 65 -10.04 27.34 21.13
CA ALA A 65 -10.49 26.35 20.18
C ALA A 65 -11.43 25.34 20.87
N SER A 66 -12.57 25.06 20.26
CA SER A 66 -13.45 23.97 20.70
C SER A 66 -13.28 22.76 19.78
N TYR A 67 -13.23 21.57 20.37
CA TYR A 67 -13.00 20.31 19.66
C TYR A 67 -14.27 19.48 19.70
N ASN A 68 -14.48 18.67 18.65
CA ASN A 68 -15.57 17.71 18.62
C ASN A 68 -15.25 16.50 19.51
N GLU A 69 -15.82 16.46 20.70
CA GLU A 69 -15.57 15.41 21.67
C GLU A 69 -16.09 14.04 21.22
N ASP A 70 -17.14 13.97 20.41
CA ASP A 70 -17.65 12.70 19.86
C ASP A 70 -16.62 12.03 18.95
N SER A 71 -15.88 12.82 18.18
CA SER A 71 -14.81 12.28 17.33
C SER A 71 -13.61 11.77 18.15
N PHE A 72 -13.28 12.48 19.24
CA PHE A 72 -12.25 11.97 20.16
C PHE A 72 -12.71 10.70 20.88
N ALA A 73 -13.97 10.62 21.34
CA ALA A 73 -14.51 9.42 21.94
C ALA A 73 -14.46 8.21 20.97
N MET A 74 -14.75 8.44 19.68
CA MET A 74 -14.62 7.39 18.66
C MET A 74 -13.16 6.93 18.49
N LEU A 75 -12.19 7.86 18.51
CA LEU A 75 -10.77 7.51 18.48
C LEU A 75 -10.37 6.70 19.72
N ASP A 76 -10.82 7.12 20.90
CA ASP A 76 -10.55 6.41 22.14
C ASP A 76 -11.00 4.97 22.08
N ASP A 77 -12.22 4.70 21.57
CA ASP A 77 -12.71 3.34 21.39
C ASP A 77 -11.85 2.51 20.42
N VAL A 78 -11.40 3.11 19.32
CA VAL A 78 -10.50 2.44 18.36
C VAL A 78 -9.16 2.14 19.01
N LEU A 79 -8.60 3.07 19.78
CA LEU A 79 -7.33 2.86 20.50
C LEU A 79 -7.48 1.78 21.58
N ASP A 80 -8.62 1.70 22.28
CA ASP A 80 -8.92 0.65 23.25
C ASP A 80 -8.98 -0.74 22.60
N TRP A 81 -9.53 -0.83 21.38
CA TRP A 81 -9.46 -2.08 20.61
C TRP A 81 -8.04 -2.39 20.18
N CYS A 82 -7.28 -1.39 19.72
CA CYS A 82 -5.87 -1.58 19.38
C CYS A 82 -5.09 -2.12 20.58
N GLU A 83 -5.30 -1.60 21.78
CA GLU A 83 -4.71 -2.12 23.01
C GLU A 83 -5.15 -3.54 23.33
N THR A 84 -6.45 -3.81 23.23
CA THR A 84 -7.04 -5.16 23.50
C THR A 84 -6.42 -6.21 22.59
N TYR A 85 -6.20 -5.89 21.33
CA TYR A 85 -5.65 -6.82 20.34
C TYR A 85 -4.13 -6.64 20.13
N GLN A 86 -3.47 -5.76 20.87
CA GLN A 86 -2.03 -5.50 20.79
C GLN A 86 -1.57 -5.11 19.37
N VAL A 87 -2.33 -4.25 18.70
CA VAL A 87 -2.07 -3.73 17.37
C VAL A 87 -1.73 -2.25 17.49
N TYR A 88 -0.52 -1.84 17.14
CA TYR A 88 -0.14 -0.43 17.16
C TYR A 88 -0.96 0.39 16.16
N ALA A 89 -1.35 1.60 16.59
CA ALA A 89 -2.04 2.57 15.76
C ALA A 89 -1.05 3.59 15.18
N VAL A 90 -1.21 3.94 13.90
CA VAL A 90 -0.64 5.14 13.30
C VAL A 90 -1.81 6.08 13.02
N VAL A 91 -1.81 7.23 13.69
CA VAL A 91 -2.86 8.25 13.53
C VAL A 91 -2.46 9.18 12.40
N ASP A 92 -3.30 9.26 11.35
CA ASP A 92 -3.04 10.05 10.16
C ASP A 92 -3.94 11.29 10.10
N PHE A 93 -3.33 12.47 9.96
CA PHE A 93 -4.03 13.73 9.72
C PHE A 93 -4.28 13.89 8.21
N HIS A 94 -5.31 13.21 7.71
CA HIS A 94 -5.52 13.03 6.28
C HIS A 94 -5.99 14.28 5.55
N ALA A 95 -6.73 15.18 6.20
CA ALA A 95 -7.20 16.42 5.61
C ALA A 95 -6.95 17.59 6.55
N ALA A 96 -6.06 18.48 6.17
CA ALA A 96 -5.76 19.68 6.92
C ALA A 96 -6.78 20.78 6.65
N THR A 97 -6.94 21.67 7.63
CA THR A 97 -7.76 22.88 7.49
C THR A 97 -7.36 23.68 6.26
N ALA A 98 -8.33 24.06 5.45
CA ALA A 98 -8.18 24.84 4.21
C ALA A 98 -7.42 24.13 3.07
N GLY A 99 -7.13 22.84 3.20
CA GLY A 99 -6.52 22.02 2.16
C GLY A 99 -5.00 22.10 2.10
N GLN A 100 -4.38 20.93 1.97
CA GLN A 100 -2.93 20.79 1.88
C GLN A 100 -2.45 20.23 0.54
N SER A 101 -3.30 19.49 -0.19
CA SER A 101 -2.85 18.66 -1.30
C SER A 101 -3.02 19.28 -2.68
N GLY A 102 -4.11 19.98 -2.92
CA GLY A 102 -4.52 20.49 -4.23
C GLY A 102 -5.38 19.53 -5.04
N ILE A 103 -5.92 18.48 -4.40
CA ILE A 103 -6.83 17.50 -4.98
C ILE A 103 -8.05 17.28 -4.08
N PRO A 104 -9.15 16.68 -4.58
CA PRO A 104 -10.39 16.54 -3.81
C PRO A 104 -10.34 15.62 -2.58
N CYS A 105 -9.19 15.08 -2.21
CA CYS A 105 -9.06 14.19 -1.05
C CYS A 105 -8.88 14.94 0.27
N ASP A 106 -8.74 16.27 0.25
CA ASP A 106 -8.58 17.10 1.43
C ASP A 106 -9.74 18.06 1.66
N ASP A 107 -9.54 19.04 2.54
CA ASP A 107 -10.57 19.99 2.94
C ASP A 107 -10.61 21.26 2.08
N GLY A 108 -9.78 21.36 1.06
CA GLY A 108 -9.79 22.49 0.13
C GLY A 108 -11.04 22.49 -0.75
N MET A 109 -11.96 23.44 -0.53
CA MET A 109 -13.23 23.56 -1.28
C MET A 109 -13.03 23.74 -2.78
N ASP A 110 -11.94 24.35 -3.19
CA ASP A 110 -11.57 24.69 -4.57
C ASP A 110 -10.33 23.92 -5.05
N ASN A 111 -9.94 22.86 -4.35
CA ASN A 111 -8.68 22.15 -4.54
C ASN A 111 -7.45 23.08 -4.38
N GLY A 112 -7.57 24.12 -3.55
CA GLY A 112 -6.46 25.01 -3.20
C GLY A 112 -5.61 24.44 -2.08
N GLN A 113 -4.35 24.89 -1.97
CA GLN A 113 -3.46 24.60 -0.86
C GLN A 113 -3.39 25.76 0.11
N HIS A 114 -4.56 26.21 0.60
CA HIS A 114 -4.69 27.43 1.38
C HIS A 114 -4.07 27.30 2.78
N LEU A 115 -3.85 26.09 3.28
CA LEU A 115 -3.13 25.86 4.54
C LEU A 115 -1.79 26.63 4.58
N TYR A 116 -1.09 26.72 3.47
CA TYR A 116 0.24 27.35 3.40
C TYR A 116 0.20 28.86 3.19
N ASP A 117 -0.94 29.41 2.83
CA ASP A 117 -1.12 30.84 2.57
C ASP A 117 -1.91 31.56 3.66
N ASP A 118 -2.59 30.80 4.52
CA ASP A 118 -3.42 31.30 5.59
C ASP A 118 -2.84 30.94 6.98
N GLU A 119 -2.29 31.94 7.64
CA GLU A 119 -1.68 31.80 8.98
C GLU A 119 -2.69 31.27 10.02
N GLU A 120 -3.97 31.64 9.90
CA GLU A 120 -5.00 31.17 10.84
C GLU A 120 -5.26 29.67 10.65
N SER A 121 -5.36 29.20 9.43
CA SER A 121 -5.53 27.77 9.12
C SER A 121 -4.33 26.93 9.58
N MET A 122 -3.13 27.46 9.38
CA MET A 122 -1.90 26.82 9.86
C MET A 122 -1.87 26.75 11.40
N GLU A 123 -2.21 27.82 12.08
CA GLU A 123 -2.30 27.86 13.54
C GLU A 123 -3.37 26.88 14.07
N ARG A 124 -4.50 26.77 13.39
CA ARG A 124 -5.54 25.77 13.73
C ARG A 124 -5.00 24.35 13.68
N MET A 125 -4.20 24.02 12.66
CA MET A 125 -3.55 22.70 12.58
C MET A 125 -2.58 22.48 13.74
N PHE A 126 -1.76 23.46 14.09
CA PHE A 126 -0.86 23.34 15.23
C PHE A 126 -1.62 23.12 16.54
N LEU A 127 -2.68 23.86 16.78
CA LEU A 127 -3.52 23.68 17.98
C LEU A 127 -4.18 22.30 18.03
N LEU A 128 -4.61 21.76 16.88
CA LEU A 128 -5.14 20.41 16.79
C LEU A 128 -4.09 19.38 17.20
N MET A 129 -2.92 19.46 16.59
CA MET A 129 -1.84 18.51 16.86
C MET A 129 -1.38 18.59 18.32
N GLU A 130 -1.28 19.79 18.88
CA GLU A 130 -1.00 19.95 20.31
C GLU A 130 -2.08 19.32 21.20
N GLU A 131 -3.36 19.42 20.82
CA GLU A 131 -4.45 18.80 21.58
C GLU A 131 -4.37 17.27 21.50
N PHE A 132 -4.06 16.70 20.33
CA PHE A 132 -3.77 15.27 20.23
C PHE A 132 -2.63 14.85 21.14
N MET A 133 -1.53 15.61 21.15
CA MET A 133 -0.41 15.33 22.05
C MET A 133 -0.83 15.39 23.51
N ARG A 134 -1.64 16.39 23.93
CA ARG A 134 -2.11 16.50 25.33
C ARG A 134 -2.95 15.30 25.75
N ARG A 135 -3.84 14.82 24.86
CA ARG A 135 -4.74 13.69 25.16
C ARG A 135 -4.00 12.35 25.12
N TYR A 136 -3.09 12.15 24.18
CA TYR A 136 -2.60 10.84 23.82
C TYR A 136 -1.11 10.58 24.09
N LYS A 137 -0.34 11.52 24.63
CA LYS A 137 1.09 11.36 24.94
C LYS A 137 1.44 10.13 25.80
N ASP A 138 0.49 9.61 26.53
CA ASP A 138 0.67 8.45 27.42
C ASP A 138 -0.01 7.18 26.88
N ARG A 139 -0.64 7.24 25.70
CA ARG A 139 -1.26 6.09 25.04
C ARG A 139 -0.20 5.29 24.26
N TRP A 140 0.38 4.31 24.92
CA TRP A 140 1.48 3.48 24.39
C TRP A 140 1.15 2.75 23.08
N ILE A 141 -0.12 2.54 22.77
CA ILE A 141 -0.58 1.83 21.59
C ILE A 141 -0.44 2.67 20.31
N ILE A 142 -0.31 3.99 20.44
CA ILE A 142 0.00 4.85 19.30
C ILE A 142 1.48 4.68 18.97
N GLY A 143 1.78 4.10 17.82
CA GLY A 143 3.14 3.95 17.33
C GLY A 143 3.69 5.22 16.70
N ALA A 144 2.84 5.96 15.99
CA ALA A 144 3.22 7.17 15.30
C ALA A 144 2.01 8.08 15.00
N TYR A 145 2.32 9.35 14.70
CA TYR A 145 1.43 10.29 14.04
C TYR A 145 1.95 10.53 12.62
N ASP A 146 1.11 10.30 11.61
CA ASP A 146 1.35 10.70 10.23
C ASP A 146 0.83 12.12 10.06
N CYS A 147 1.76 13.09 9.96
CA CYS A 147 1.48 14.45 10.37
C CYS A 147 0.64 15.26 9.38
N ILE A 148 0.65 14.91 8.10
CA ILE A 148 -0.20 15.49 7.07
C ILE A 148 -0.14 14.62 5.82
N ASN A 149 -1.30 14.22 5.31
CA ASN A 149 -1.36 13.34 4.16
C ASN A 149 -1.10 14.08 2.85
N GLU A 150 -0.19 13.53 2.02
CA GLU A 150 0.05 13.93 0.62
C GLU A 150 0.08 15.44 0.37
N PRO A 151 0.92 16.21 1.08
CA PRO A 151 0.97 17.65 0.92
C PRO A 151 1.48 18.03 -0.47
N ILE A 152 0.95 19.14 -1.04
CA ILE A 152 1.41 19.74 -2.29
C ILE A 152 1.44 18.70 -3.43
N SER A 153 0.36 17.95 -3.60
CA SER A 153 0.31 16.83 -4.55
C SER A 153 0.21 17.29 -6.00
N MET A 154 -0.78 18.12 -6.32
CA MET A 154 -0.98 18.61 -7.69
C MET A 154 -1.03 20.14 -7.72
N THR A 155 0.08 20.78 -8.05
CA THR A 155 0.13 22.22 -8.17
C THR A 155 1.37 22.68 -8.95
N PRO A 156 1.28 23.73 -9.76
CA PRO A 156 2.45 24.40 -10.33
C PRO A 156 3.27 25.17 -9.29
N ARG A 157 2.74 25.38 -8.07
CA ARG A 157 3.36 26.15 -6.98
C ARG A 157 4.28 25.33 -6.09
N ARG A 158 4.66 24.10 -6.48
CA ARG A 158 5.44 23.20 -5.60
C ARG A 158 6.71 23.83 -5.04
N GLU A 159 7.50 24.47 -5.89
CA GLU A 159 8.75 25.12 -5.48
C GLU A 159 8.50 26.27 -4.48
N GLU A 160 7.43 27.02 -4.67
CA GLU A 160 7.01 28.10 -3.77
C GLU A 160 6.53 27.55 -2.40
N LEU A 161 5.77 26.45 -2.42
CA LEU A 161 5.11 25.93 -1.24
C LEU A 161 6.00 24.98 -0.41
N THR A 162 7.00 24.34 -1.02
CA THR A 162 7.89 23.41 -0.29
C THR A 162 8.58 24.05 0.92
N PRO A 163 9.13 25.26 0.86
CA PRO A 163 9.67 25.92 2.05
C PRO A 163 8.64 26.17 3.16
N LYS A 164 7.38 26.42 2.79
CA LYS A 164 6.29 26.61 3.76
C LYS A 164 5.90 25.28 4.44
N LEU A 165 5.98 24.16 3.70
CA LEU A 165 5.80 22.83 4.27
C LEU A 165 6.94 22.48 5.24
N VAL A 166 8.19 22.81 4.90
CA VAL A 166 9.34 22.65 5.80
C VAL A 166 9.11 23.42 7.10
N TYR A 167 8.75 24.69 6.99
CA TYR A 167 8.39 25.51 8.16
C TYR A 167 7.26 24.89 8.99
N PHE A 168 6.21 24.40 8.33
CA PHE A 168 5.10 23.72 9.01
C PHE A 168 5.58 22.52 9.84
N TYR A 169 6.42 21.66 9.27
CA TYR A 169 6.95 20.49 9.97
C TYR A 169 7.87 20.87 11.14
N GLU A 170 8.77 21.82 10.93
CA GLU A 170 9.68 22.27 11.99
C GLU A 170 8.93 22.90 13.17
N GLU A 171 7.98 23.79 12.88
CA GLU A 171 7.18 24.43 13.90
C GLU A 171 6.26 23.44 14.62
N MET A 172 5.64 22.52 13.90
CA MET A 172 4.84 21.43 14.46
C MET A 172 5.67 20.58 15.42
N ILE A 173 6.85 20.12 14.99
CA ILE A 173 7.74 19.34 15.85
C ILE A 173 8.13 20.14 17.09
N ARG A 174 8.55 21.38 16.93
CA ARG A 174 8.95 22.27 18.02
C ARG A 174 7.85 22.47 19.06
N ARG A 175 6.60 22.58 18.64
CA ARG A 175 5.42 22.72 19.53
C ARG A 175 5.05 21.40 20.19
N CYS A 176 4.87 20.37 19.40
CA CYS A 176 4.39 19.07 19.85
C CYS A 176 5.39 18.39 20.79
N ARG A 177 6.69 18.52 20.57
CA ARG A 177 7.73 17.95 21.45
C ARG A 177 7.78 18.51 22.86
N LYS A 178 7.24 19.70 23.09
CA LYS A 178 7.06 20.24 24.44
C LYS A 178 6.00 19.48 25.25
N ILE A 179 5.13 18.74 24.57
CA ILE A 179 4.00 18.01 25.16
C ILE A 179 4.25 16.51 25.12
N ASP A 180 4.64 16.00 23.97
CA ASP A 180 4.87 14.58 23.71
C ASP A 180 6.30 14.36 23.20
N GLN A 181 7.09 13.66 24.01
CA GLN A 181 8.49 13.36 23.71
C GLN A 181 8.72 11.92 23.25
N LYS A 182 7.65 11.12 23.12
CA LYS A 182 7.77 9.67 22.89
C LYS A 182 7.34 9.23 21.52
N HIS A 183 6.16 9.66 21.04
CA HIS A 183 5.59 9.14 19.80
C HIS A 183 6.38 9.61 18.58
N LEU A 184 6.49 8.70 17.60
CA LEU A 184 7.13 8.99 16.33
C LEU A 184 6.27 9.95 15.48
N PHE A 185 6.89 10.91 14.82
CA PHE A 185 6.26 11.72 13.78
C PHE A 185 6.68 11.20 12.40
N LEU A 186 5.71 10.92 11.53
CA LEU A 186 5.91 10.52 10.15
C LEU A 186 5.58 11.71 9.27
N LEU A 187 6.50 12.08 8.39
CA LEU A 187 6.43 13.27 7.57
C LEU A 187 6.34 12.89 6.10
N ASN A 188 5.32 13.39 5.42
CA ASN A 188 5.09 13.14 4.01
C ASN A 188 5.95 14.04 3.13
N GLY A 189 6.42 13.50 2.00
CA GLY A 189 6.99 14.27 0.91
C GLY A 189 5.92 15.03 0.11
N THR A 190 6.34 15.86 -0.83
CA THR A 190 5.43 16.46 -1.82
C THR A 190 5.07 15.49 -2.94
N GLN A 191 4.18 15.89 -3.85
CA GLN A 191 3.74 15.11 -5.01
C GLN A 191 3.28 13.70 -4.62
N PHE A 192 2.14 13.63 -3.93
CA PHE A 192 1.58 12.36 -3.44
C PHE A 192 2.57 11.62 -2.53
N SER A 193 3.25 12.34 -1.65
CA SER A 193 4.27 11.82 -0.74
C SER A 193 5.44 11.08 -1.41
N SER A 194 5.65 11.28 -2.72
CA SER A 194 6.69 10.59 -3.49
C SER A 194 8.01 11.36 -3.58
N LEU A 195 8.01 12.68 -3.41
CA LEU A 195 9.21 13.52 -3.48
C LEU A 195 9.65 13.94 -2.08
N THR A 196 10.80 13.44 -1.67
CA THR A 196 11.35 13.57 -0.31
C THR A 196 12.66 14.35 -0.26
N TYR A 197 13.10 14.95 -1.37
CA TYR A 197 14.42 15.56 -1.52
C TYR A 197 14.75 16.68 -0.51
N PHE A 198 13.74 17.42 -0.05
CA PHE A 198 13.93 18.51 0.91
C PHE A 198 14.35 18.01 2.31
N PHE A 199 14.08 16.76 2.64
CA PHE A 199 14.58 16.16 3.88
C PHE A 199 16.10 15.98 3.88
N ASP A 200 16.77 16.00 2.72
CA ASP A 200 18.22 15.85 2.63
C ASP A 200 18.97 17.12 3.01
N HIS A 201 18.41 18.30 2.71
CA HIS A 201 19.18 19.54 2.71
C HIS A 201 18.50 20.73 3.39
N GLU A 202 17.17 20.73 3.46
CA GLU A 202 16.40 21.89 3.89
C GLU A 202 15.71 21.68 5.25
N PHE A 203 15.61 20.43 5.68
CA PHE A 203 14.94 20.05 6.91
C PHE A 203 15.95 19.66 7.99
N ASP A 204 16.04 20.50 9.03
CA ASP A 204 16.91 20.28 10.19
C ASP A 204 16.14 20.54 11.48
N PRO A 205 15.25 19.62 11.89
CA PRO A 205 14.47 19.81 13.09
C PRO A 205 15.35 19.71 14.35
N GLU A 206 15.08 20.58 15.30
CA GLU A 206 15.72 20.59 16.63
C GLU A 206 15.61 19.23 17.36
N TYR A 207 14.56 18.46 17.04
CA TYR A 207 14.21 17.23 17.74
C TYR A 207 14.27 16.02 16.83
N HIS A 208 14.82 14.94 17.34
CA HIS A 208 14.78 13.61 16.71
C HIS A 208 13.43 12.89 16.93
N ASN A 209 13.35 11.63 16.59
CA ASN A 209 12.17 10.77 16.67
C ASN A 209 11.09 11.13 15.63
N TRP A 210 11.54 11.29 14.40
CA TRP A 210 10.70 11.41 13.22
C TRP A 210 11.15 10.43 12.13
N GLY A 211 10.33 10.22 11.13
CA GLY A 211 10.61 9.37 9.99
C GLY A 211 9.90 9.89 8.75
N ILE A 212 10.21 9.30 7.61
CA ILE A 212 9.59 9.66 6.34
C ILE A 212 8.42 8.73 6.08
N SER A 213 7.24 9.32 5.78
CA SER A 213 6.07 8.63 5.22
C SER A 213 6.12 8.77 3.70
N LEU A 214 6.39 7.67 3.00
CA LEU A 214 6.42 7.61 1.54
C LEU A 214 5.15 6.93 1.04
N HIS A 215 4.61 7.37 -0.10
CA HIS A 215 3.53 6.67 -0.80
C HIS A 215 4.05 6.14 -2.14
N ALA A 216 3.77 4.88 -2.42
CA ALA A 216 4.12 4.28 -3.70
C ALA A 216 3.06 3.27 -4.14
N TYR A 217 2.63 3.45 -5.36
CA TYR A 217 1.67 2.61 -6.06
C TYR A 217 2.29 2.05 -7.34
N GLU A 218 1.50 1.37 -8.16
CA GLU A 218 1.95 0.65 -9.34
C GLU A 218 2.71 1.49 -10.40
N MET A 219 2.64 2.82 -10.34
CA MET A 219 3.42 3.69 -11.23
C MET A 219 4.90 3.76 -10.85
N VAL A 220 5.26 3.38 -9.63
CA VAL A 220 6.65 3.29 -9.17
C VAL A 220 7.19 1.91 -9.51
N VAL A 221 8.34 1.82 -10.18
CA VAL A 221 8.96 0.52 -10.45
C VAL A 221 9.37 -0.12 -9.11
N PRO A 222 8.93 -1.36 -8.79
CA PRO A 222 9.24 -2.02 -7.53
C PRO A 222 10.64 -2.63 -7.56
N GLU A 223 11.63 -1.77 -7.47
CA GLU A 223 13.05 -2.11 -7.39
C GLU A 223 13.75 -1.23 -6.35
N VAL A 224 14.88 -1.69 -5.84
CA VAL A 224 15.65 -0.95 -4.84
C VAL A 224 16.10 0.41 -5.35
N ALA A 225 16.42 0.52 -6.64
CA ALA A 225 16.84 1.77 -7.27
C ALA A 225 15.77 2.88 -7.15
N SER A 226 14.50 2.53 -7.23
CA SER A 226 13.39 3.48 -7.07
C SER A 226 13.28 4.05 -5.65
N LEU A 227 13.78 3.33 -4.65
CA LEU A 227 13.79 3.75 -3.26
C LEU A 227 15.18 4.26 -2.78
N ALA A 228 16.19 4.23 -3.65
CA ALA A 228 17.58 4.46 -3.25
C ALA A 228 17.81 5.82 -2.60
N SER A 229 17.16 6.88 -3.11
CA SER A 229 17.30 8.23 -2.55
C SER A 229 16.73 8.29 -1.13
N VAL A 230 15.48 7.89 -0.93
CA VAL A 230 14.84 7.95 0.40
C VAL A 230 15.53 7.02 1.40
N LEU A 231 15.98 5.83 0.97
CA LEU A 231 16.73 4.91 1.83
C LEU A 231 18.10 5.50 2.26
N ARG A 232 18.75 6.24 1.35
CA ARG A 232 19.97 6.97 1.68
C ARG A 232 19.69 8.04 2.73
N THR A 233 18.69 8.89 2.52
CA THR A 233 18.27 9.94 3.48
C THR A 233 17.98 9.32 4.85
N CYS A 234 17.19 8.26 4.90
CA CYS A 234 16.86 7.60 6.16
C CYS A 234 18.09 7.08 6.90
N ARG A 235 19.06 6.51 6.18
CA ARG A 235 20.31 6.03 6.76
C ARG A 235 21.20 7.16 7.27
N GLU A 236 21.36 8.24 6.49
CA GLU A 236 22.19 9.39 6.83
C GLU A 236 21.63 10.18 8.01
N GLN A 237 20.32 10.38 8.03
CA GLN A 237 19.59 11.06 9.10
C GLN A 237 19.29 10.15 10.31
N LYS A 238 19.53 8.84 10.19
CA LYS A 238 19.20 7.82 11.22
C LYS A 238 17.71 7.80 11.61
N ILE A 239 16.86 7.92 10.63
CA ILE A 239 15.40 7.91 10.76
C ILE A 239 14.80 6.68 10.08
N CYS A 240 13.54 6.35 10.39
CA CYS A 240 12.86 5.24 9.74
C CYS A 240 12.18 5.65 8.43
N LEU A 241 12.02 4.66 7.54
CA LEU A 241 11.10 4.73 6.42
C LEU A 241 9.80 4.02 6.80
N TRP A 242 8.70 4.68 6.55
CA TRP A 242 7.36 4.14 6.58
C TRP A 242 6.72 4.30 5.21
N MET A 243 6.24 3.21 4.59
CA MET A 243 5.42 3.30 3.40
C MET A 243 3.98 3.53 3.84
N GLY A 244 3.60 4.81 3.95
CA GLY A 244 2.33 5.27 4.52
C GLY A 244 1.12 4.82 3.74
N GLU A 245 1.26 4.72 2.42
CA GLU A 245 0.28 4.11 1.55
C GLU A 245 0.98 3.31 0.44
N THR A 246 0.47 2.13 0.19
CA THR A 246 0.89 1.30 -0.93
C THR A 246 -0.25 0.38 -1.33
N GLY A 247 -0.27 -0.02 -2.57
CA GLY A 247 -1.30 -0.89 -3.11
C GLY A 247 -1.17 -0.95 -4.61
N GLY A 248 -2.24 -1.18 -5.27
CA GLY A 248 -2.32 -1.24 -6.71
C GLY A 248 -3.67 -1.77 -7.12
N ARG A 249 -3.95 -1.72 -8.40
CA ARG A 249 -5.22 -2.16 -8.95
C ARG A 249 -5.21 -3.65 -9.28
N ASN A 250 -4.94 -4.50 -8.27
CA ASN A 250 -4.77 -5.95 -8.41
C ASN A 250 -3.50 -6.37 -9.17
N GLU A 251 -2.46 -5.55 -9.16
CA GLU A 251 -1.17 -5.92 -9.74
C GLU A 251 -0.32 -6.72 -8.75
N HIS A 252 -0.55 -8.00 -8.71
CA HIS A 252 0.04 -8.91 -7.72
C HIS A 252 1.58 -8.97 -7.82
N ALA A 253 2.13 -8.94 -9.03
CA ALA A 253 3.58 -8.95 -9.25
C ALA A 253 4.25 -7.72 -8.62
N TRP A 254 3.65 -6.54 -8.80
CA TRP A 254 4.12 -5.30 -8.21
C TRP A 254 4.05 -5.33 -6.69
N GLN A 255 2.88 -5.68 -6.17
CA GLN A 255 2.62 -5.70 -4.73
C GLN A 255 3.56 -6.64 -4.01
N THR A 256 3.65 -7.89 -4.47
CA THR A 256 4.51 -8.87 -3.83
C THR A 256 5.98 -8.48 -3.85
N THR A 257 6.45 -7.87 -4.95
CA THR A 257 7.83 -7.40 -5.06
C THR A 257 8.11 -6.20 -4.14
N MET A 258 7.23 -5.19 -4.14
CA MET A 258 7.40 -4.01 -3.30
C MET A 258 7.40 -4.39 -1.81
N TYR A 259 6.50 -5.28 -1.39
CA TYR A 259 6.43 -5.71 0.01
C TYR A 259 7.67 -6.48 0.46
N GLU A 260 8.26 -7.30 -0.41
CA GLU A 260 9.52 -7.99 -0.09
C GLU A 260 10.68 -7.00 0.01
N ILE A 261 10.77 -6.01 -0.87
CA ILE A 261 11.78 -4.94 -0.77
C ILE A 261 11.65 -4.20 0.56
N LEU A 262 10.44 -3.76 0.91
CA LEU A 262 10.20 -3.06 2.16
C LEU A 262 10.55 -3.91 3.38
N ALA A 263 10.21 -5.20 3.36
CA ALA A 263 10.54 -6.13 4.44
C ALA A 263 12.06 -6.30 4.61
N GLU A 264 12.80 -6.43 3.51
CA GLU A 264 14.27 -6.57 3.52
C GLU A 264 14.96 -5.32 4.09
N TYR A 265 14.42 -4.13 3.81
CA TYR A 265 14.93 -2.87 4.36
C TYR A 265 14.34 -2.50 5.72
N HIS A 266 13.59 -3.42 6.36
CA HIS A 266 12.92 -3.19 7.65
C HIS A 266 12.00 -1.96 7.65
N ALA A 267 11.51 -1.56 6.47
CA ALA A 267 10.52 -0.51 6.33
C ALA A 267 9.13 -1.06 6.61
N GLY A 268 8.39 -0.40 7.48
CA GLY A 268 6.98 -0.70 7.68
C GLY A 268 6.17 -0.23 6.48
N TYR A 269 5.04 -0.88 6.21
CA TYR A 269 4.15 -0.47 5.14
C TYR A 269 2.68 -0.66 5.48
N ASN A 270 1.85 0.13 4.82
CA ASN A 270 0.42 0.17 4.99
C ASN A 270 -0.29 -0.02 3.65
N LEU A 271 -1.25 -0.93 3.62
CA LEU A 271 -2.05 -1.18 2.43
C LEU A 271 -3.16 -0.15 2.28
N TRP A 272 -3.26 0.48 1.13
CA TRP A 272 -4.42 1.22 0.68
C TRP A 272 -5.22 0.38 -0.32
N CYS A 273 -6.43 -0.04 -0.02
CA CYS A 273 -7.08 0.06 1.28
C CYS A 273 -7.53 -1.33 1.75
N TRP A 274 -7.90 -1.47 2.99
CA TRP A 274 -8.32 -2.77 3.51
C TRP A 274 -9.72 -3.21 3.03
N LYS A 275 -10.56 -2.25 2.58
CA LYS A 275 -11.90 -2.51 2.08
C LYS A 275 -12.30 -1.53 0.97
N THR A 276 -12.88 -2.04 -0.09
CA THR A 276 -13.38 -1.24 -1.22
C THR A 276 -14.66 -1.83 -1.82
N VAL A 277 -15.30 -1.06 -2.69
CA VAL A 277 -16.45 -1.52 -3.48
C VAL A 277 -16.02 -2.63 -4.43
N GLU A 278 -16.80 -3.69 -4.56
CA GLU A 278 -16.54 -4.77 -5.52
C GLU A 278 -16.45 -4.20 -6.94
N GLY A 279 -15.39 -4.54 -7.65
CA GLY A 279 -15.15 -4.06 -9.02
C GLY A 279 -14.57 -2.65 -9.13
N ALA A 280 -14.26 -1.96 -8.04
CA ALA A 280 -13.61 -0.64 -8.10
C ALA A 280 -12.16 -0.67 -8.61
N GLY A 281 -11.61 -1.86 -8.85
CA GLY A 281 -10.25 -2.02 -9.39
C GLY A 281 -9.13 -1.70 -8.41
N CYS A 282 -9.44 -1.48 -7.13
CA CYS A 282 -8.45 -1.25 -6.09
C CYS A 282 -8.19 -2.54 -5.33
N ALA A 283 -6.93 -2.85 -5.06
CA ALA A 283 -6.56 -3.98 -4.24
C ALA A 283 -7.02 -3.74 -2.78
N SER A 284 -7.77 -4.69 -2.24
CA SER A 284 -8.25 -4.63 -0.86
C SER A 284 -8.44 -6.02 -0.28
N ILE A 285 -8.37 -6.12 1.05
CA ILE A 285 -8.60 -7.37 1.76
C ILE A 285 -10.07 -7.77 1.74
N LEU A 286 -10.96 -6.78 1.79
CA LEU A 286 -12.40 -6.97 1.76
C LEU A 286 -13.05 -6.16 0.65
N ASN A 287 -14.03 -6.77 -0.02
CA ASN A 287 -14.88 -6.09 -0.99
C ASN A 287 -16.33 -6.13 -0.53
N PHE A 288 -17.10 -5.09 -0.85
CA PHE A 288 -18.53 -5.03 -0.55
C PHE A 288 -19.31 -4.52 -1.77
N ASN A 289 -20.56 -4.93 -1.88
CA ASN A 289 -21.47 -4.42 -2.91
C ASN A 289 -22.22 -3.20 -2.37
N VAL A 290 -22.39 -2.20 -3.20
CA VAL A 290 -23.26 -1.06 -2.89
C VAL A 290 -24.73 -1.44 -3.05
N PRO A 291 -25.69 -0.75 -2.39
CA PRO A 291 -27.12 -0.96 -2.61
C PRO A 291 -27.52 -0.68 -4.07
N ASP A 292 -28.55 -1.34 -4.56
CA ASP A 292 -29.04 -1.19 -5.95
C ASP A 292 -29.36 0.27 -6.32
N GLU A 293 -29.90 1.05 -5.39
CA GLU A 293 -30.26 2.45 -5.61
C GLU A 293 -29.11 3.44 -5.34
N TRP A 294 -27.89 2.97 -5.02
CA TRP A 294 -26.73 3.84 -4.79
C TRP A 294 -26.43 4.77 -5.96
N HIS A 295 -26.72 4.33 -7.18
CA HIS A 295 -26.58 5.14 -8.38
C HIS A 295 -27.37 6.46 -8.33
N LEU A 296 -28.52 6.52 -7.63
CA LEU A 296 -29.29 7.76 -7.50
C LEU A 296 -28.53 8.85 -6.73
N ILE A 297 -27.72 8.45 -5.74
CA ILE A 297 -26.88 9.38 -4.99
C ILE A 297 -25.69 9.83 -5.85
N THR A 298 -25.01 8.89 -6.50
CA THR A 298 -23.83 9.21 -7.32
C THR A 298 -24.19 9.99 -8.57
N ASP A 299 -25.28 9.68 -9.24
CA ASP A 299 -25.77 10.41 -10.41
C ASP A 299 -26.18 11.84 -10.06
N TYR A 300 -26.82 12.04 -8.91
CA TYR A 300 -27.09 13.39 -8.43
C TYR A 300 -25.78 14.17 -8.14
N ALA A 301 -24.87 13.54 -7.42
CA ALA A 301 -23.66 14.21 -6.96
C ALA A 301 -22.65 14.52 -8.08
N ILE A 302 -22.55 13.64 -9.09
CA ILE A 302 -21.52 13.71 -10.13
C ILE A 302 -22.07 14.18 -11.45
N ASN A 303 -23.27 13.67 -11.84
CA ASN A 303 -23.84 13.87 -13.18
C ASN A 303 -24.94 14.94 -13.23
N GLY A 304 -25.28 15.55 -12.08
CA GLY A 304 -26.33 16.57 -12.00
C GLY A 304 -27.74 16.02 -12.24
N ALA A 305 -27.98 14.73 -12.00
CA ALA A 305 -29.28 14.11 -12.08
C ALA A 305 -30.27 14.70 -11.04
N ALA A 306 -31.53 14.31 -11.12
CA ALA A 306 -32.55 14.78 -10.19
C ALA A 306 -32.20 14.38 -8.75
N LYS A 307 -32.29 15.34 -7.83
CA LYS A 307 -32.03 15.12 -6.40
C LYS A 307 -33.10 14.19 -5.81
N PRO A 308 -32.75 13.05 -5.19
CA PRO A 308 -33.72 12.25 -4.45
C PRO A 308 -34.28 13.01 -3.25
N SER A 309 -35.46 12.61 -2.73
CA SER A 309 -35.98 13.19 -1.49
C SER A 309 -35.01 12.90 -0.33
N TYR A 310 -35.09 13.71 0.73
CA TYR A 310 -34.22 13.52 1.90
C TYR A 310 -34.44 12.13 2.53
N GLU A 311 -35.69 11.72 2.70
CA GLU A 311 -36.04 10.43 3.29
C GLU A 311 -35.55 9.25 2.43
N HIS A 312 -35.65 9.39 1.10
CA HIS A 312 -35.19 8.35 0.19
C HIS A 312 -33.65 8.28 0.20
N ALA A 313 -32.95 9.44 0.12
CA ALA A 313 -31.50 9.48 0.23
C ALA A 313 -31.00 8.89 1.56
N GLN A 314 -31.71 9.17 2.67
CA GLN A 314 -31.38 8.59 3.98
C GLN A 314 -31.51 7.07 3.97
N ALA A 315 -32.56 6.53 3.40
CA ALA A 315 -32.76 5.08 3.30
C ALA A 315 -31.69 4.40 2.46
N ILE A 316 -31.26 5.03 1.36
CA ILE A 316 -30.13 4.54 0.54
C ILE A 316 -28.83 4.53 1.35
N TRP A 317 -28.56 5.60 2.12
CA TRP A 317 -27.39 5.68 2.99
C TRP A 317 -27.40 4.62 4.10
N ASP A 318 -28.54 4.40 4.74
CA ASP A 318 -28.68 3.36 5.76
C ASP A 318 -28.37 1.98 5.18
N SER A 319 -28.90 1.69 3.98
CA SER A 319 -28.58 0.46 3.24
C SER A 319 -27.10 0.35 2.87
N TYR A 320 -26.47 1.47 2.45
CA TYR A 320 -25.04 1.50 2.16
C TYR A 320 -24.22 1.16 3.40
N LEU A 321 -24.55 1.75 4.55
CA LEU A 321 -23.86 1.47 5.80
C LEU A 321 -24.01 0.01 6.24
N GLU A 322 -25.15 -0.62 5.99
CA GLU A 322 -25.34 -2.05 6.23
C GLU A 322 -24.42 -2.91 5.36
N CYS A 323 -24.18 -2.52 4.11
CA CYS A 323 -23.25 -3.22 3.22
C CYS A 323 -21.79 -3.20 3.71
N LEU A 324 -21.43 -2.22 4.55
CA LEU A 324 -20.10 -2.11 5.12
C LEU A 324 -19.81 -3.11 6.25
N ALA A 325 -20.81 -3.80 6.78
CA ALA A 325 -20.60 -4.78 7.84
C ALA A 325 -19.69 -5.92 7.36
N VAL A 326 -18.73 -6.36 8.20
CA VAL A 326 -17.73 -7.36 7.83
C VAL A 326 -18.33 -8.68 7.37
N ASP A 327 -19.46 -9.07 7.96
CA ASP A 327 -20.20 -10.28 7.61
C ASP A 327 -20.96 -10.17 6.27
N LYS A 328 -21.08 -8.95 5.72
CA LYS A 328 -21.59 -8.67 4.37
C LYS A 328 -20.50 -8.56 3.32
N CYS A 329 -19.26 -8.37 3.75
CA CYS A 329 -18.14 -8.23 2.85
C CYS A 329 -17.64 -9.59 2.35
N LYS A 330 -17.19 -9.60 1.11
CA LYS A 330 -16.49 -10.71 0.49
C LYS A 330 -15.00 -10.59 0.76
N GLU A 331 -14.40 -11.61 1.30
CA GLU A 331 -12.96 -11.66 1.54
C GLU A 331 -12.21 -11.94 0.24
N ASN A 332 -11.21 -11.13 -0.06
CA ASN A 332 -10.31 -11.34 -1.19
C ASN A 332 -9.20 -12.32 -0.78
N THR A 333 -9.53 -13.61 -0.79
CA THR A 333 -8.61 -14.68 -0.37
C THR A 333 -7.40 -14.83 -1.27
N GLN A 334 -7.43 -14.30 -2.49
CA GLN A 334 -6.28 -14.32 -3.40
C GLN A 334 -5.23 -13.26 -3.02
N TYR A 335 -5.66 -12.21 -2.32
CA TYR A 335 -4.78 -11.10 -1.97
C TYR A 335 -3.89 -11.37 -0.75
N HIS A 336 -4.40 -12.13 0.23
CA HIS A 336 -3.66 -12.46 1.46
C HIS A 336 -2.30 -13.11 1.20
N PRO A 337 -2.18 -14.08 0.29
CA PRO A 337 -0.91 -14.72 -0.01
C PRO A 337 0.17 -13.76 -0.51
N TYR A 338 -0.20 -12.74 -1.28
CA TYR A 338 0.76 -11.75 -1.78
C TYR A 338 1.29 -10.83 -0.67
N LEU A 339 0.44 -10.55 0.32
CA LEU A 339 0.82 -9.76 1.48
C LEU A 339 1.67 -10.54 2.48
N LEU A 340 1.26 -11.78 2.76
CA LEU A 340 1.75 -12.52 3.92
C LEU A 340 2.76 -13.60 3.57
N ARG A 341 2.77 -14.09 2.32
CA ARG A 341 3.58 -15.25 1.89
C ARG A 341 3.38 -16.47 2.79
N GLU A 342 2.13 -16.70 3.16
CA GLU A 342 1.66 -17.77 4.05
C GLU A 342 0.55 -18.58 3.36
N GLY A 343 0.37 -19.83 3.78
CA GLY A 343 -0.71 -20.68 3.29
C GLY A 343 -0.51 -21.19 1.88
N ASN A 344 -1.61 -21.25 1.13
CA ASN A 344 -1.62 -21.62 -0.27
C ASN A 344 -1.55 -20.36 -1.12
N PHE A 345 -0.50 -20.18 -1.90
CA PHE A 345 -0.36 -18.99 -2.73
C PHE A 345 0.26 -19.29 -4.10
N GLU A 346 0.01 -18.39 -5.03
CA GLU A 346 0.66 -18.33 -6.33
C GLU A 346 1.23 -16.93 -6.48
N ILE A 347 2.49 -16.83 -6.86
CA ILE A 347 3.14 -15.55 -7.10
C ILE A 347 3.73 -15.54 -8.50
N PRO A 348 3.62 -14.41 -9.23
CA PRO A 348 4.34 -14.27 -10.50
C PRO A 348 5.83 -14.53 -10.28
N ALA A 349 6.45 -15.26 -11.17
CA ALA A 349 7.87 -15.59 -11.03
C ALA A 349 8.77 -14.36 -10.97
N ILE A 350 8.34 -13.23 -11.55
CA ILE A 350 9.02 -11.94 -11.47
C ILE A 350 8.93 -11.27 -10.09
N GLY A 351 8.14 -11.81 -9.16
CA GLY A 351 8.04 -11.36 -7.76
C GLY A 351 9.10 -11.99 -6.85
N TYR A 352 10.30 -12.26 -7.37
CA TYR A 352 11.44 -12.75 -6.58
C TYR A 352 11.95 -11.69 -5.61
N ASN A 353 12.69 -12.12 -4.59
CA ASN A 353 13.26 -11.24 -3.57
C ASN A 353 14.23 -10.23 -4.19
N ALA A 354 14.36 -9.07 -3.56
CA ALA A 354 15.25 -8.01 -4.04
C ALA A 354 16.63 -8.06 -3.39
N LEU A 355 16.68 -8.55 -2.16
CA LEU A 355 17.89 -8.57 -1.34
C LEU A 355 17.90 -9.80 -0.40
N PRO A 356 19.05 -10.08 0.19
CA PRO A 356 20.37 -9.55 -0.12
C PRO A 356 20.79 -9.85 -1.57
N MET A 357 21.87 -9.25 -2.06
CA MET A 357 22.36 -9.49 -3.45
C MET A 357 22.50 -10.98 -3.81
N ASP A 358 22.61 -11.84 -2.79
CA ASP A 358 22.65 -13.30 -2.93
C ASP A 358 21.26 -13.93 -3.02
N SER A 359 20.18 -13.17 -2.95
CA SER A 359 18.81 -13.71 -3.00
C SER A 359 18.35 -14.09 -4.40
N HIS A 360 19.07 -13.63 -5.42
CA HIS A 360 18.88 -13.99 -6.83
C HIS A 360 20.15 -13.72 -7.63
N ARG A 361 20.30 -14.36 -8.76
CA ARG A 361 21.42 -14.15 -9.68
C ARG A 361 20.94 -14.15 -11.11
N GLY A 362 20.96 -12.97 -11.72
CA GLY A 362 20.74 -12.78 -13.15
C GLY A 362 22.05 -12.51 -13.88
N LEU A 363 22.19 -13.02 -15.07
CA LEU A 363 23.40 -12.96 -15.90
C LEU A 363 23.23 -12.16 -17.20
N SER A 364 22.04 -11.70 -17.51
CA SER A 364 21.78 -10.91 -18.72
C SER A 364 22.50 -9.56 -18.68
N ASP A 365 23.21 -9.24 -19.74
CA ASP A 365 23.84 -7.93 -19.95
C ASP A 365 22.93 -6.96 -20.72
N LEU A 366 21.79 -7.43 -21.18
CA LEU A 366 20.81 -6.63 -21.89
C LEU A 366 19.76 -6.07 -20.94
N PRO A 367 19.29 -4.82 -21.14
CA PRO A 367 18.11 -4.32 -20.47
C PRO A 367 16.93 -5.27 -20.74
N ASN A 368 16.18 -5.64 -19.70
CA ASN A 368 15.00 -6.44 -19.94
C ASN A 368 13.94 -5.66 -20.72
N ALA A 369 13.25 -6.33 -21.63
CA ALA A 369 12.28 -5.72 -22.53
C ALA A 369 10.99 -5.28 -21.81
N ALA A 370 10.74 -5.78 -20.60
CA ALA A 370 9.54 -5.49 -19.85
C ALA A 370 9.58 -4.12 -19.12
N GLY A 371 10.73 -3.44 -19.08
CA GLY A 371 10.86 -2.19 -18.37
C GLY A 371 10.62 -2.31 -16.86
N TYR A 372 10.86 -3.47 -16.29
CA TYR A 372 10.57 -3.84 -14.91
C TYR A 372 11.80 -4.44 -14.27
N ARG A 373 12.23 -3.96 -13.09
CA ARG A 373 13.43 -4.44 -12.38
C ARG A 373 14.68 -4.42 -13.26
N LEU A 374 14.93 -3.29 -13.90
CA LEU A 374 15.95 -3.11 -14.95
C LEU A 374 17.39 -3.42 -14.48
N TYR A 375 17.66 -3.28 -13.18
CA TYR A 375 19.00 -3.42 -12.63
C TYR A 375 19.30 -4.83 -12.10
N ASP A 376 18.33 -5.73 -12.15
CA ASP A 376 18.47 -7.08 -11.57
C ASP A 376 19.14 -8.07 -12.52
N ARG A 377 19.39 -7.67 -13.78
CA ARG A 377 20.11 -8.44 -14.81
C ARG A 377 19.44 -9.77 -15.20
N PHE A 378 18.14 -9.91 -14.98
CA PHE A 378 17.33 -11.00 -15.51
C PHE A 378 16.69 -10.64 -16.85
N GLU A 379 16.47 -11.65 -17.67
CA GLU A 379 15.64 -11.50 -18.85
C GLU A 379 14.17 -11.67 -18.47
N LEU A 380 13.40 -10.59 -18.60
CA LEU A 380 11.95 -10.58 -18.40
C LEU A 380 11.26 -10.39 -19.73
N VAL A 381 10.30 -11.24 -20.04
CA VAL A 381 9.63 -11.28 -21.34
C VAL A 381 8.11 -11.26 -21.18
N TYR A 382 7.40 -10.63 -22.12
CA TYR A 382 5.94 -10.63 -22.15
C TYR A 382 5.39 -11.93 -22.72
N GLU A 383 4.19 -12.29 -22.29
CA GLU A 383 3.39 -13.33 -22.94
C GLU A 383 3.03 -12.91 -24.36
N LYS A 384 2.97 -13.90 -25.27
CA LYS A 384 2.58 -13.68 -26.66
C LYS A 384 1.17 -13.10 -26.77
N GLY A 385 1.01 -12.10 -27.64
CA GLY A 385 -0.27 -11.44 -27.88
C GLY A 385 -0.70 -10.48 -26.78
N TYR A 386 0.14 -10.29 -25.76
CA TYR A 386 -0.11 -9.26 -24.75
C TYR A 386 0.49 -7.93 -25.17
N HIS A 387 -0.35 -6.90 -25.20
CA HIS A 387 0.04 -5.54 -25.49
C HIS A 387 -0.24 -4.68 -24.24
N PRO A 388 0.79 -4.25 -23.50
CA PRO A 388 0.59 -3.40 -22.34
C PRO A 388 0.02 -2.04 -22.76
N GLU A 389 -1.08 -1.66 -22.16
CA GLU A 389 -1.55 -0.29 -22.25
C GLU A 389 -0.88 0.58 -21.19
N PRO A 390 -0.54 1.84 -21.48
CA PRO A 390 0.01 2.73 -20.48
C PRO A 390 -0.92 2.80 -19.26
N ALA A 391 -0.42 2.55 -18.08
CA ALA A 391 -1.18 2.73 -16.84
C ALA A 391 -1.52 4.22 -16.68
N GLY A 392 -2.78 4.58 -16.93
CA GLY A 392 -3.28 5.93 -16.69
C GLY A 392 -3.89 6.02 -15.31
N PHE A 393 -3.51 7.02 -14.52
CA PHE A 393 -4.04 7.28 -13.18
C PHE A 393 -5.58 7.48 -13.16
N ALA A 394 -6.16 7.84 -14.30
CA ALA A 394 -7.56 8.22 -14.45
C ALA A 394 -8.38 7.29 -15.34
N ALA A 395 -7.88 6.12 -15.72
CA ALA A 395 -8.64 5.23 -16.58
C ALA A 395 -9.76 4.55 -15.78
N PRO A 396 -11.03 4.73 -16.16
CA PRO A 396 -12.13 4.01 -15.53
C PRO A 396 -12.08 2.52 -15.94
N GLY A 397 -12.29 1.64 -14.96
CA GLY A 397 -12.41 0.20 -15.20
C GLY A 397 -11.20 -0.62 -14.74
N PRO A 398 -11.26 -1.95 -14.86
CA PRO A 398 -10.16 -2.82 -14.48
C PRO A 398 -8.95 -2.53 -15.37
N ILE A 399 -7.87 -2.06 -14.76
CA ILE A 399 -6.61 -1.86 -15.48
C ILE A 399 -5.99 -3.23 -15.71
N LYS A 400 -5.70 -3.52 -16.97
CA LYS A 400 -4.86 -4.67 -17.33
C LYS A 400 -3.42 -4.27 -17.02
N HIS A 401 -2.87 -4.87 -15.97
CA HIS A 401 -1.49 -4.60 -15.58
C HIS A 401 -0.52 -5.38 -16.43
N PRO A 402 0.40 -4.68 -17.11
CA PRO A 402 1.38 -5.35 -17.99
C PRO A 402 2.21 -6.40 -17.27
N ARG A 403 2.48 -6.20 -16.00
CA ARG A 403 3.41 -7.03 -15.24
C ARG A 403 2.87 -8.42 -14.87
N ASP A 404 1.55 -8.58 -14.82
CA ASP A 404 0.91 -9.90 -14.58
C ASP A 404 1.14 -10.88 -15.75
N HIS A 405 1.53 -10.36 -16.92
CA HIS A 405 1.81 -11.12 -18.12
C HIS A 405 3.31 -11.19 -18.47
N VAL A 406 4.16 -10.85 -17.52
CA VAL A 406 5.62 -10.92 -17.68
C VAL A 406 6.12 -12.23 -17.09
N GLN A 407 7.03 -12.90 -17.82
CA GLN A 407 7.68 -14.14 -17.41
C GLN A 407 9.14 -13.89 -17.08
N LEU A 408 9.66 -14.65 -16.13
CA LEU A 408 11.08 -14.67 -15.76
C LEU A 408 11.81 -15.74 -16.55
N GLN A 409 12.79 -15.38 -17.37
CA GLN A 409 13.68 -16.33 -18.02
C GLN A 409 14.91 -16.58 -17.13
N LEU A 410 15.18 -17.85 -16.86
CA LEU A 410 16.40 -18.29 -16.17
C LEU A 410 17.18 -19.26 -17.07
N GLY A 411 18.46 -18.96 -17.23
CA GLY A 411 19.44 -19.82 -17.89
C GLY A 411 20.35 -20.54 -16.90
N ALA A 412 21.29 -21.33 -17.40
CA ALA A 412 22.22 -22.09 -16.58
C ALA A 412 23.05 -21.18 -15.64
N GLY A 413 23.04 -21.49 -14.35
CA GLY A 413 23.70 -20.73 -13.27
C GLY A 413 22.89 -19.55 -12.74
N GLU A 414 21.70 -19.29 -13.26
CA GLU A 414 20.79 -18.27 -12.74
C GLU A 414 19.84 -18.86 -11.71
N TYR A 415 19.47 -18.06 -10.71
CA TYR A 415 18.49 -18.43 -9.70
C TYR A 415 17.65 -17.25 -9.25
N ALA A 416 16.41 -17.55 -8.85
CA ALA A 416 15.52 -16.62 -8.18
C ALA A 416 15.09 -17.17 -6.82
N SER A 417 14.87 -16.28 -5.88
CA SER A 417 14.49 -16.63 -4.50
C SER A 417 13.19 -15.99 -4.09
N TYR A 418 12.43 -16.69 -3.26
CA TYR A 418 11.11 -16.30 -2.80
C TYR A 418 10.99 -16.56 -1.31
N THR A 419 10.38 -15.65 -0.55
CA THR A 419 10.17 -15.85 0.88
C THR A 419 8.91 -16.67 1.16
N ILE A 420 8.99 -17.62 2.09
CA ILE A 420 7.88 -18.35 2.70
C ILE A 420 7.92 -18.03 4.19
N ARG A 421 6.83 -17.49 4.77
CA ARG A 421 6.83 -16.99 6.16
C ARG A 421 6.18 -17.92 7.17
N GLU A 422 5.54 -18.99 6.71
CA GLU A 422 4.89 -19.95 7.60
C GLU A 422 5.63 -21.30 7.55
N LYS A 423 5.93 -21.85 8.72
CA LYS A 423 6.60 -23.15 8.85
C LYS A 423 5.61 -24.30 8.68
N GLU A 424 5.51 -24.79 7.45
CA GLU A 424 4.61 -25.89 7.06
C GLU A 424 5.31 -26.80 6.04
N THR A 425 4.62 -27.88 5.64
CA THR A 425 5.04 -28.70 4.51
C THR A 425 4.28 -28.30 3.27
N TYR A 426 5.00 -27.95 2.21
CA TYR A 426 4.45 -27.44 0.96
C TYR A 426 4.84 -28.29 -0.24
N THR A 427 3.91 -28.45 -1.16
CA THR A 427 4.23 -28.84 -2.53
C THR A 427 4.57 -27.59 -3.32
N VAL A 428 5.76 -27.56 -3.92
CA VAL A 428 6.23 -26.47 -4.79
C VAL A 428 6.07 -26.88 -6.23
N SER A 429 5.39 -26.06 -7.01
CA SER A 429 5.24 -26.24 -8.45
C SER A 429 5.54 -24.92 -9.16
N VAL A 430 5.84 -25.00 -10.43
CA VAL A 430 6.03 -23.83 -11.31
C VAL A 430 5.14 -23.97 -12.55
N THR A 431 4.74 -22.84 -13.13
CA THR A 431 4.29 -22.83 -14.51
C THR A 431 5.45 -22.36 -15.38
N TYR A 432 5.72 -23.05 -16.46
CA TYR A 432 6.91 -22.81 -17.27
C TYR A 432 6.73 -23.21 -18.74
N CYS A 433 7.64 -22.73 -19.56
CA CYS A 433 7.91 -23.31 -20.89
C CYS A 433 9.42 -23.43 -21.12
N ALA A 434 9.79 -24.43 -21.89
CA ALA A 434 11.18 -24.70 -22.30
C ALA A 434 11.23 -25.51 -23.59
N ASP A 435 12.18 -25.18 -24.49
CA ASP A 435 12.36 -25.91 -25.78
C ASP A 435 13.04 -27.24 -25.59
N LYS A 436 13.81 -27.40 -24.51
CA LYS A 436 14.62 -28.59 -24.21
C LYS A 436 14.45 -28.93 -22.73
N GLU A 437 15.00 -30.08 -22.34
CA GLU A 437 15.14 -30.45 -20.95
C GLU A 437 15.92 -29.37 -20.17
N VAL A 438 15.46 -29.08 -18.95
CA VAL A 438 16.07 -28.08 -18.05
C VAL A 438 16.36 -28.76 -16.72
N LYS A 439 17.63 -28.78 -16.33
CA LYS A 439 18.02 -29.28 -15.02
C LYS A 439 17.86 -28.19 -13.99
N VAL A 440 17.08 -28.44 -12.92
CA VAL A 440 16.77 -27.48 -11.88
C VAL A 440 17.07 -28.03 -10.49
N GLN A 441 17.42 -27.12 -9.58
CA GLN A 441 17.55 -27.40 -8.15
C GLN A 441 16.62 -26.48 -7.37
N VAL A 442 16.00 -27.01 -6.33
CA VAL A 442 15.18 -26.27 -5.37
C VAL A 442 15.74 -26.47 -3.98
N ALA A 443 15.97 -25.40 -3.29
CA ALA A 443 16.46 -25.40 -1.91
C ALA A 443 15.64 -24.45 -1.03
N ILE A 444 15.54 -24.74 0.28
CA ILE A 444 15.03 -23.82 1.29
C ILE A 444 16.09 -23.66 2.36
N GLN A 445 16.37 -22.41 2.77
CA GLN A 445 17.42 -22.12 3.76
C GLN A 445 18.80 -22.78 3.44
N GLY A 446 19.07 -22.98 2.15
CA GLY A 446 20.31 -23.63 1.68
C GLY A 446 20.29 -25.17 1.70
N GLU A 447 19.25 -25.80 2.22
CA GLU A 447 19.07 -27.25 2.15
C GLU A 447 18.39 -27.63 0.82
N THR A 448 19.07 -28.46 0.02
CA THR A 448 18.53 -28.94 -1.26
C THR A 448 17.43 -29.96 -1.04
N LEU A 449 16.27 -29.67 -1.63
CA LEU A 449 15.06 -30.44 -1.47
C LEU A 449 14.68 -31.23 -2.73
N PHE A 450 15.07 -30.70 -3.88
CA PHE A 450 14.82 -31.31 -5.18
C PHE A 450 15.98 -30.97 -6.12
N GLU A 451 16.45 -31.96 -6.84
CA GLU A 451 17.28 -31.79 -8.03
C GLU A 451 16.74 -32.74 -9.10
N GLY A 452 16.43 -32.23 -10.27
CA GLY A 452 15.80 -33.05 -11.31
C GLY A 452 15.74 -32.32 -12.64
N VAL A 453 15.10 -32.97 -13.59
CA VAL A 453 14.95 -32.50 -14.96
C VAL A 453 13.48 -32.18 -15.23
N MET A 454 13.23 -30.98 -15.68
CA MET A 454 11.95 -30.57 -16.25
C MET A 454 11.95 -30.87 -17.73
N PRO A 455 10.93 -31.55 -18.27
CA PRO A 455 10.86 -31.86 -19.69
C PRO A 455 10.63 -30.61 -20.55
N PRO A 456 10.85 -30.70 -21.88
CA PRO A 456 10.37 -29.66 -22.80
C PRO A 456 8.87 -29.45 -22.62
N ALA A 457 8.44 -28.20 -22.57
CA ALA A 457 7.04 -27.84 -22.33
C ALA A 457 6.68 -26.49 -22.96
N GLY A 458 5.45 -26.40 -23.43
CA GLY A 458 4.94 -25.19 -24.05
C GLY A 458 5.56 -24.91 -25.42
N GLU A 459 5.20 -23.79 -26.01
CA GLU A 459 5.71 -23.34 -27.30
C GLU A 459 6.48 -22.05 -27.16
N LYS A 460 7.76 -22.04 -27.47
CA LYS A 460 8.58 -20.84 -27.46
C LYS A 460 8.48 -20.14 -28.80
N VAL A 461 7.94 -18.93 -28.77
CA VAL A 461 7.89 -18.09 -29.96
C VAL A 461 9.05 -17.13 -29.92
N THR A 462 9.91 -17.15 -30.92
CA THR A 462 10.89 -16.11 -31.21
C THR A 462 10.18 -14.98 -31.90
N SER A 463 10.38 -13.76 -31.41
CA SER A 463 9.84 -12.56 -32.02
C SER A 463 10.99 -11.70 -32.58
N ASP A 464 10.76 -11.11 -33.74
CA ASP A 464 11.65 -10.11 -34.36
C ASP A 464 11.43 -8.71 -33.78
N VAL A 465 10.85 -8.61 -32.60
CA VAL A 465 10.43 -7.35 -32.00
C VAL A 465 11.60 -6.56 -31.45
N HIS A 466 11.56 -5.26 -31.73
CA HIS A 466 12.51 -4.25 -31.27
C HIS A 466 12.75 -4.37 -29.74
N PRO A 467 14.00 -4.31 -29.27
CA PRO A 467 14.34 -4.51 -27.86
C PRO A 467 13.65 -3.57 -26.86
N TYR A 468 13.07 -2.48 -27.34
CA TYR A 468 12.27 -1.55 -26.50
C TYR A 468 10.76 -1.82 -26.54
N PHE A 469 10.29 -2.80 -27.34
CA PHE A 469 8.86 -3.10 -27.55
C PHE A 469 8.66 -4.61 -27.74
N ALA A 470 9.19 -5.42 -26.85
CA ALA A 470 9.13 -6.88 -26.95
C ALA A 470 7.75 -7.44 -26.51
N TYR A 471 6.71 -7.10 -27.22
CA TYR A 471 5.33 -7.45 -26.87
C TYR A 471 4.92 -8.91 -27.17
N GLU A 472 5.73 -9.67 -27.90
CA GLU A 472 5.33 -10.98 -28.41
C GLU A 472 6.39 -12.07 -28.26
N THR A 473 7.15 -12.06 -27.18
CA THR A 473 8.32 -12.94 -27.04
C THR A 473 8.05 -14.23 -26.28
N ALA A 474 6.92 -14.34 -25.59
CA ALA A 474 6.60 -15.50 -24.77
C ALA A 474 5.49 -16.36 -25.39
N PRO A 475 5.46 -17.69 -25.14
CA PRO A 475 4.39 -18.55 -25.58
C PRO A 475 3.09 -18.29 -24.80
N ASN A 476 1.95 -18.57 -25.43
CA ASN A 476 0.64 -18.47 -24.78
C ASN A 476 0.36 -19.59 -23.77
N THR A 477 1.14 -20.66 -23.79
CA THR A 477 0.89 -21.84 -22.97
C THR A 477 2.07 -22.12 -22.07
N LEU A 478 1.80 -22.15 -20.78
CA LEU A 478 2.73 -22.60 -19.75
C LEU A 478 2.20 -23.91 -19.17
N GLU A 479 3.06 -24.88 -18.98
CA GLU A 479 2.71 -26.13 -18.33
C GLU A 479 3.10 -26.08 -16.84
N ARG A 480 2.34 -26.78 -16.01
CA ARG A 480 2.65 -26.91 -14.60
C ARG A 480 3.56 -28.12 -14.37
N PHE A 481 4.63 -27.89 -13.64
CA PHE A 481 5.54 -28.92 -13.19
C PHE A 481 5.72 -28.87 -11.68
N THR A 482 5.61 -30.03 -11.02
CA THR A 482 5.85 -30.12 -9.58
C THR A 482 7.31 -30.38 -9.32
N LEU A 483 7.95 -29.46 -8.64
CA LEU A 483 9.37 -29.52 -8.26
C LEU A 483 9.61 -30.45 -7.07
N GLY A 484 8.65 -30.56 -6.17
CA GLY A 484 8.78 -31.45 -5.01
C GLY A 484 8.04 -30.92 -3.79
N THR A 485 8.32 -31.55 -2.64
CA THR A 485 7.75 -31.18 -1.35
C THR A 485 8.84 -30.61 -0.45
N VAL A 486 8.57 -29.49 0.14
CA VAL A 486 9.48 -28.78 1.07
C VAL A 486 8.84 -28.62 2.43
N THR A 487 9.62 -28.71 3.50
CA THR A 487 9.16 -28.45 4.88
C THR A 487 10.01 -27.35 5.49
N GLY A 488 9.37 -26.27 5.91
CA GLY A 488 10.06 -25.16 6.56
C GLY A 488 9.49 -23.79 6.18
N GLU A 489 10.15 -22.77 6.68
CA GLU A 489 9.95 -21.35 6.38
C GLU A 489 11.27 -20.73 5.95
N GLY A 490 11.26 -19.58 5.30
CA GLY A 490 12.45 -18.84 4.91
C GLY A 490 12.60 -18.66 3.40
N ILE A 491 13.82 -18.66 2.92
CA ILE A 491 14.15 -18.38 1.52
C ILE A 491 14.09 -19.67 0.69
N LEU A 492 13.10 -19.75 -0.19
CA LEU A 492 13.00 -20.76 -1.24
C LEU A 492 13.81 -20.30 -2.45
N LYS A 493 14.82 -21.07 -2.86
CA LYS A 493 15.65 -20.82 -4.05
C LYS A 493 15.28 -21.79 -5.15
N ILE A 494 15.10 -21.28 -6.36
CA ILE A 494 14.93 -22.05 -7.59
C ILE A 494 16.09 -21.70 -8.51
N GLU A 495 16.94 -22.67 -8.84
CA GLU A 495 18.14 -22.51 -9.67
C GLU A 495 18.06 -23.38 -10.91
N VAL A 496 18.37 -22.82 -12.06
CA VAL A 496 18.58 -23.57 -13.29
C VAL A 496 20.06 -23.98 -13.36
N LEU A 497 20.31 -25.29 -13.25
CA LEU A 497 21.67 -25.83 -13.31
C LEU A 497 22.15 -26.03 -14.74
N ASP A 498 21.24 -26.38 -15.65
CA ASP A 498 21.52 -26.55 -17.08
C ASP A 498 20.25 -26.30 -17.91
N GLY A 499 20.42 -25.77 -19.12
CA GLY A 499 19.34 -25.39 -20.00
C GLY A 499 18.81 -23.96 -19.78
N CYS A 500 17.59 -23.71 -20.21
CA CYS A 500 16.92 -22.41 -20.08
C CYS A 500 15.39 -22.62 -20.05
N ALA A 501 14.72 -21.96 -19.11
CA ALA A 501 13.26 -21.98 -19.01
C ALA A 501 12.71 -20.58 -18.76
N ARG A 502 11.46 -20.36 -19.16
CA ARG A 502 10.65 -19.19 -18.78
C ARG A 502 9.63 -19.63 -17.76
N PHE A 503 9.58 -18.91 -16.65
CA PHE A 503 8.70 -19.18 -15.52
C PHE A 503 7.62 -18.11 -15.43
N GLY A 504 6.36 -18.55 -15.34
CA GLY A 504 5.21 -17.65 -15.19
C GLY A 504 4.82 -17.47 -13.73
N GLN A 505 4.58 -18.58 -13.02
CA GLN A 505 4.11 -18.59 -11.64
C GLN A 505 4.94 -19.54 -10.77
N ILE A 506 5.14 -19.16 -9.53
CA ILE A 506 5.59 -20.05 -8.46
C ILE A 506 4.35 -20.40 -7.63
N VAL A 507 4.06 -21.69 -7.52
CA VAL A 507 2.84 -22.22 -6.92
C VAL A 507 3.19 -22.98 -5.66
N ILE A 508 2.72 -22.50 -4.53
CA ILE A 508 2.95 -23.07 -3.21
C ILE A 508 1.62 -23.59 -2.67
N ARG A 509 1.58 -24.85 -2.29
CA ARG A 509 0.39 -25.48 -1.71
C ARG A 509 0.77 -26.27 -0.46
N LYS A 510 0.05 -26.10 0.63
CA LYS A 510 0.22 -26.95 1.82
C LYS A 510 -0.03 -28.43 1.47
N SER A 511 0.90 -29.28 1.85
CA SER A 511 0.78 -30.72 1.65
C SER A 511 -0.05 -31.34 2.74
N GLY A 512 -1.22 -31.85 2.41
CA GLY A 512 -2.03 -32.68 3.28
C GLY A 512 -2.87 -31.95 4.32
N LYS A 513 -4.00 -31.46 3.91
CA LYS A 513 -5.25 -31.48 4.70
C LYS A 513 -6.39 -31.81 3.77
#